data_cf241848ecd86a184cf85e1ff46be4ba
#
_entry.id   cf241848ecd86a184cf85e1ff46be4ba
#
_cell.length_a   1.000
_cell.length_b   1.000
_cell.length_c   1.000
_cell.angle_alpha   90.00
_cell.angle_beta   90.00
_cell.angle_gamma   90.00
#
_symmetry.space_group_name_H-M   'P 1'
#
loop_
_entity.id
_entity.type
_entity.pdbx_description
1 polymer ?
#
loop_
_entity_poly.entity_id
_entity_poly.type
_entity_poly.pdbx_seq_one_letter_code
_entity_poly.pdbx_strand_id
1 'polypeptide(L)'
;MGMYDDDPLGRLGYLKFLLFRANRCVVDTGIHHLRWTREQAIDYFVAQDGEAPGFATREVERYCSTPGQACSYKLGHTVFTGIRAKAKAKLGDRFDIKDFHEAVLNCGRTPLDILQRVGDDWIASRQTA
;
A
#
# COMPACT_ATOMS: atom_id res chain seq x y z
N MET A 1 -1.94 7.96 16.18
CA MET A 1 -2.63 9.05 15.50
C MET A 1 -4.12 9.09 15.81
N GLY A 2 -4.76 8.10 16.42
CA GLY A 2 -6.11 8.18 17.00
C GLY A 2 -7.28 8.60 16.09
N MET A 3 -7.07 8.67 14.76
CA MET A 3 -8.07 9.23 13.81
C MET A 3 -9.43 8.52 13.87
N TYR A 4 -9.47 7.27 14.31
CA TYR A 4 -10.68 6.44 14.35
C TYR A 4 -10.98 5.90 15.76
N ASP A 5 -10.40 6.51 16.82
CA ASP A 5 -10.56 5.98 18.18
C ASP A 5 -12.02 6.03 18.62
N ASP A 6 -12.75 7.06 18.21
CA ASP A 6 -14.16 7.27 18.48
C ASP A 6 -15.08 6.96 17.28
N ASP A 7 -14.54 6.39 16.18
CA ASP A 7 -15.27 6.07 14.97
C ASP A 7 -15.02 4.61 14.50
N PRO A 8 -15.72 3.63 15.08
CA PRO A 8 -15.57 2.22 14.68
C PRO A 8 -15.94 1.95 13.22
N LEU A 9 -16.90 2.68 12.66
CA LEU A 9 -17.31 2.51 11.27
C LEU A 9 -16.27 3.06 10.31
N GLY A 10 -15.70 4.23 10.60
CA GLY A 10 -14.58 4.77 9.86
C GLY A 10 -13.35 3.86 9.92
N ARG A 11 -13.08 3.26 11.09
CA ARG A 11 -12.02 2.25 11.24
C ARG A 11 -12.27 1.01 10.38
N LEU A 12 -13.50 0.50 10.36
CA LEU A 12 -13.88 -0.63 9.50
C LEU A 12 -13.69 -0.28 8.02
N GLY A 13 -14.15 0.90 7.59
CA GLY A 13 -13.96 1.40 6.24
C GLY A 13 -12.47 1.50 5.84
N TYR A 14 -11.64 1.99 6.74
CA TYR A 14 -10.19 2.03 6.54
C TYR A 14 -9.58 0.63 6.38
N LEU A 15 -9.96 -0.33 7.23
CA LEU A 15 -9.47 -1.71 7.14
C LEU A 15 -9.94 -2.39 5.84
N LYS A 16 -11.21 -2.18 5.46
CA LYS A 16 -11.74 -2.66 4.17
C LYS A 16 -10.96 -2.09 2.99
N PHE A 17 -10.62 -0.80 3.05
CA PHE A 17 -9.80 -0.17 2.02
C PHE A 17 -8.37 -0.76 1.93
N LEU A 18 -7.76 -1.10 3.05
CA LEU A 18 -6.46 -1.79 3.06
C LEU A 18 -6.56 -3.20 2.48
N LEU A 19 -7.63 -3.94 2.80
CA LEU A 19 -7.91 -5.26 2.25
C LEU A 19 -8.10 -5.18 0.73
N PHE A 20 -8.93 -4.25 0.27
CA PHE A 20 -9.11 -3.96 -1.15
C PHE A 20 -7.77 -3.74 -1.88
N ARG A 21 -6.86 -2.94 -1.31
CA ARG A 21 -5.53 -2.70 -1.89
C ARG A 21 -4.66 -3.95 -1.93
N ALA A 22 -4.79 -4.86 -0.97
CA ALA A 22 -4.09 -6.13 -0.96
C ALA A 22 -4.64 -7.09 -2.02
N ASN A 23 -5.99 -7.23 -2.09
CA ASN A 23 -6.65 -8.10 -3.04
C ASN A 23 -6.41 -7.70 -4.50
N ARG A 24 -6.27 -6.41 -4.77
CA ARG A 24 -5.87 -5.92 -6.10
C ARG A 24 -4.53 -6.51 -6.57
N CYS A 25 -3.57 -6.67 -5.67
CA CYS A 25 -2.29 -7.30 -6.02
C CYS A 25 -2.49 -8.78 -6.39
N VAL A 26 -3.31 -9.50 -5.63
CA VAL A 26 -3.59 -10.91 -5.90
C VAL A 26 -4.31 -11.07 -7.24
N VAL A 27 -5.34 -10.27 -7.49
CA VAL A 27 -6.14 -10.36 -8.72
C VAL A 27 -5.32 -9.97 -9.95
N ASP A 28 -4.56 -8.87 -9.88
CA ASP A 28 -3.71 -8.43 -11.00
C ASP A 28 -2.66 -9.50 -11.35
N THR A 29 -1.96 -10.03 -10.36
CA THR A 29 -0.99 -11.12 -10.57
C THR A 29 -1.68 -12.43 -10.96
N GLY A 30 -2.87 -12.69 -10.44
CA GLY A 30 -3.71 -13.83 -10.83
C GLY A 30 -4.00 -13.83 -12.33
N ILE A 31 -4.45 -12.70 -12.86
CA ILE A 31 -4.76 -12.53 -14.28
C ILE A 31 -3.48 -12.64 -15.12
N HIS A 32 -2.46 -11.83 -14.83
CA HIS A 32 -1.33 -11.62 -15.76
C HIS A 32 -0.22 -12.67 -15.62
N HIS A 33 -0.07 -13.29 -14.43
CA HIS A 33 0.97 -14.28 -14.18
C HIS A 33 0.41 -15.70 -14.08
N LEU A 34 -0.68 -15.89 -13.31
CA LEU A 34 -1.28 -17.20 -13.09
C LEU A 34 -2.33 -17.58 -14.16
N ARG A 35 -2.60 -16.67 -15.08
CA ARG A 35 -3.57 -16.88 -16.19
C ARG A 35 -4.99 -17.19 -15.71
N TRP A 36 -5.42 -16.54 -14.64
CA TRP A 36 -6.80 -16.63 -14.18
C TRP A 36 -7.75 -16.14 -15.26
N THR A 37 -8.89 -16.81 -15.40
CA THR A 37 -9.99 -16.30 -16.22
C THR A 37 -10.56 -15.03 -15.56
N ARG A 38 -11.27 -14.26 -16.38
CA ARG A 38 -12.02 -13.09 -15.90
C ARG A 38 -12.97 -13.47 -14.76
N GLU A 39 -13.68 -14.57 -14.90
CA GLU A 39 -14.66 -15.08 -13.95
C GLU A 39 -13.97 -15.47 -12.62
N GLN A 40 -12.88 -16.23 -12.70
CA GLN A 40 -12.09 -16.58 -11.50
C GLN A 40 -11.62 -15.35 -10.75
N ALA A 41 -11.18 -14.31 -11.45
CA ALA A 41 -10.73 -13.06 -10.85
C ALA A 41 -11.88 -12.30 -10.18
N ILE A 42 -13.06 -12.24 -10.80
CA ILE A 42 -14.27 -11.62 -10.26
C ILE A 42 -14.74 -12.36 -9.02
N ASP A 43 -14.86 -13.69 -9.08
CA ASP A 43 -15.33 -14.53 -7.99
C ASP A 43 -14.41 -14.39 -6.76
N TYR A 44 -13.09 -14.43 -6.98
CA TYR A 44 -12.11 -14.21 -5.92
C TYR A 44 -12.30 -12.82 -5.27
N PHE A 45 -12.44 -11.79 -6.10
CA PHE A 45 -12.54 -10.42 -5.60
C PHE A 45 -13.81 -10.21 -4.78
N VAL A 46 -14.96 -10.73 -5.25
CA VAL A 46 -16.23 -10.68 -4.50
C VAL A 46 -16.11 -11.46 -3.20
N ALA A 47 -15.54 -12.67 -3.23
CA ALA A 47 -15.43 -13.51 -2.03
C ALA A 47 -14.51 -12.92 -0.96
N GLN A 48 -13.42 -12.25 -1.34
CA GLN A 48 -12.44 -11.72 -0.40
C GLN A 48 -12.77 -10.31 0.11
N ASP A 49 -13.32 -9.44 -0.74
CA ASP A 49 -13.61 -8.06 -0.37
C ASP A 49 -15.06 -7.82 0.06
N GLY A 50 -15.97 -8.75 -0.26
CA GLY A 50 -17.40 -8.56 -0.05
C GLY A 50 -17.98 -7.40 -0.88
N GLU A 51 -17.35 -7.06 -2.02
CA GLU A 51 -17.84 -6.03 -2.92
C GLU A 51 -18.96 -6.55 -3.82
N ALA A 52 -19.79 -5.63 -4.29
CA ALA A 52 -20.85 -5.98 -5.24
C ALA A 52 -20.23 -6.53 -6.55
N PRO A 53 -20.81 -7.60 -7.15
CA PRO A 53 -20.27 -8.20 -8.37
C PRO A 53 -20.03 -7.23 -9.52
N GLY A 54 -20.92 -6.24 -9.69
CA GLY A 54 -20.76 -5.21 -10.72
C GLY A 54 -19.55 -4.28 -10.49
N PHE A 55 -19.18 -4.04 -9.22
CA PHE A 55 -17.96 -3.31 -8.89
C PHE A 55 -16.72 -4.16 -9.20
N ALA A 56 -16.71 -5.42 -8.73
CA ALA A 56 -15.61 -6.35 -8.96
C ALA A 56 -15.36 -6.54 -10.46
N THR A 57 -16.43 -6.69 -11.26
CA THR A 57 -16.35 -6.79 -12.71
C THR A 57 -15.61 -5.62 -13.35
N ARG A 58 -16.00 -4.37 -13.03
CA ARG A 58 -15.35 -3.18 -13.59
C ARG A 58 -13.87 -3.07 -13.18
N GLU A 59 -13.56 -3.44 -11.94
CA GLU A 59 -12.18 -3.42 -11.47
C GLU A 59 -11.32 -4.47 -12.19
N VAL A 60 -11.81 -5.71 -12.32
CA VAL A 60 -11.09 -6.78 -13.03
C VAL A 60 -10.86 -6.42 -14.50
N GLU A 61 -11.88 -5.92 -15.19
CA GLU A 61 -11.75 -5.47 -16.58
C GLU A 61 -10.74 -4.33 -16.74
N ARG A 62 -10.69 -3.41 -15.77
CA ARG A 62 -9.69 -2.36 -15.75
C ARG A 62 -8.27 -2.91 -15.56
N TYR A 63 -8.08 -3.94 -14.72
CA TYR A 63 -6.76 -4.56 -14.54
C TYR A 63 -6.26 -5.24 -15.81
N CYS A 64 -7.17 -5.84 -16.60
CA CYS A 64 -6.79 -6.40 -17.89
C CYS A 64 -6.21 -5.36 -18.85
N SER A 65 -6.69 -4.11 -18.78
CA SER A 65 -6.22 -3.03 -19.67
C SER A 65 -4.96 -2.30 -19.16
N THR A 66 -4.65 -2.40 -17.86
CA THR A 66 -3.52 -1.70 -17.23
C THR A 66 -2.76 -2.62 -16.27
N PRO A 67 -2.03 -3.64 -16.79
CA PRO A 67 -1.29 -4.60 -15.97
C PRO A 67 -0.36 -3.94 -14.96
N GLY A 68 -0.37 -4.41 -13.72
CA GLY A 68 0.51 -3.94 -12.65
C GLY A 68 0.10 -2.61 -11.98
N GLN A 69 -0.77 -1.81 -12.60
CA GLN A 69 -1.20 -0.54 -12.00
C GLN A 69 -1.91 -0.76 -10.66
N ALA A 70 -2.72 -1.80 -10.57
CA ALA A 70 -3.46 -2.13 -9.35
C ALA A 70 -2.54 -2.46 -8.16
N CYS A 71 -1.35 -3.01 -8.41
CA CYS A 71 -0.37 -3.38 -7.39
C CYS A 71 0.35 -2.18 -6.77
N SER A 72 0.50 -1.07 -7.50
CA SER A 72 1.34 0.07 -7.12
C SER A 72 1.00 0.65 -5.74
N TYR A 73 -0.28 0.68 -5.40
CA TYR A 73 -0.76 1.24 -4.12
C TYR A 73 -0.29 0.42 -2.92
N LYS A 74 -0.46 -0.90 -2.95
CA LYS A 74 -0.07 -1.76 -1.84
C LYS A 74 1.44 -1.88 -1.73
N LEU A 75 2.14 -1.99 -2.86
CA LEU A 75 3.59 -2.02 -2.88
C LEU A 75 4.18 -0.72 -2.32
N GLY A 76 3.69 0.44 -2.77
CA GLY A 76 4.10 1.74 -2.22
C GLY A 76 3.84 1.84 -0.71
N HIS A 77 2.63 1.50 -0.27
CA HIS A 77 2.28 1.47 1.16
C HIS A 77 3.22 0.57 1.97
N THR A 78 3.58 -0.59 1.44
CA THR A 78 4.49 -1.54 2.12
C THR A 78 5.89 -0.94 2.27
N VAL A 79 6.42 -0.28 1.23
CA VAL A 79 7.74 0.38 1.29
C VAL A 79 7.71 1.54 2.30
N PHE A 80 6.73 2.45 2.22
CA PHE A 80 6.61 3.56 3.17
C PHE A 80 6.52 3.08 4.63
N THR A 81 5.68 2.10 4.89
CA THR A 81 5.54 1.54 6.25
C THR A 81 6.78 0.81 6.71
N GLY A 82 7.49 0.13 5.80
CA GLY A 82 8.76 -0.53 6.07
C GLY A 82 9.86 0.46 6.47
N ILE A 83 10.03 1.55 5.71
CA ILE A 83 11.00 2.62 6.03
C ILE A 83 10.65 3.23 7.39
N ARG A 84 9.36 3.52 7.65
CA ARG A 84 8.92 4.06 8.95
C ARG A 84 9.23 3.12 10.11
N ALA A 85 8.96 1.84 9.96
CA ALA A 85 9.26 0.84 10.99
C ALA A 85 10.77 0.75 11.26
N LYS A 86 11.58 0.73 10.19
CA LYS A 86 13.05 0.75 10.29
C LYS A 86 13.55 2.01 11.00
N ALA A 87 13.01 3.17 10.63
CA ALA A 87 13.36 4.44 11.26
C ALA A 87 13.05 4.45 12.76
N LYS A 88 11.85 4.02 13.15
CA LYS A 88 11.49 3.90 14.57
C LYS A 88 12.44 2.97 15.33
N ALA A 89 12.77 1.82 14.77
CA ALA A 89 13.67 0.85 15.41
C ALA A 89 15.09 1.38 15.55
N LYS A 90 15.58 2.20 14.59
CA LYS A 90 16.95 2.71 14.58
C LYS A 90 17.13 3.99 15.39
N LEU A 91 16.13 4.87 15.44
CA LEU A 91 16.20 6.17 16.08
C LEU A 91 15.62 6.20 17.50
N GLY A 92 14.76 5.21 17.85
CA GLY A 92 14.12 5.16 19.18
C GLY A 92 13.38 6.47 19.49
N ASP A 93 13.70 7.07 20.62
CA ASP A 93 13.08 8.33 21.10
C ASP A 93 13.41 9.55 20.23
N ARG A 94 14.42 9.46 19.37
CA ARG A 94 14.77 10.51 18.38
C ARG A 94 13.91 10.47 17.13
N PHE A 95 13.02 9.50 16.98
CA PHE A 95 12.13 9.40 15.83
C PHE A 95 11.03 10.45 15.91
N ASP A 96 11.04 11.41 14.99
CA ASP A 96 9.92 12.33 14.76
C ASP A 96 9.17 11.97 13.48
N ILE A 97 7.85 11.88 13.58
CA ILE A 97 6.98 11.49 12.45
C ILE A 97 6.87 12.60 11.39
N LYS A 98 6.99 13.85 11.77
CA LYS A 98 6.91 14.98 10.84
C LYS A 98 8.19 15.06 10.01
N ASP A 99 9.34 14.94 10.65
CA ASP A 99 10.64 14.87 9.99
C ASP A 99 10.70 13.68 9.01
N PHE A 100 10.15 12.54 9.44
CA PHE A 100 10.03 11.38 8.55
C PHE A 100 9.17 11.68 7.33
N HIS A 101 7.99 12.28 7.52
CA HIS A 101 7.13 12.64 6.39
C HIS A 101 7.81 13.63 5.46
N GLU A 102 8.48 14.63 5.99
CA GLU A 102 9.24 15.59 5.19
C GLU A 102 10.31 14.90 4.35
N ALA A 103 11.10 14.03 4.94
CA ALA A 103 12.17 13.31 4.24
C ALA A 103 11.63 12.46 3.07
N VAL A 104 10.57 11.67 3.30
CA VAL A 104 10.05 10.74 2.28
C VAL A 104 9.11 11.38 1.26
N LEU A 105 8.51 12.56 1.55
CA LEU A 105 7.62 13.24 0.62
C LEU A 105 8.36 14.26 -0.26
N ASN A 106 9.42 14.90 0.26
CA ASN A 106 10.19 15.90 -0.48
C ASN A 106 11.02 15.30 -1.64
N CYS A 107 11.26 13.99 -1.65
CA CYS A 107 11.91 13.35 -2.79
C CYS A 107 11.02 13.28 -4.05
N GLY A 108 9.73 13.65 -3.94
CA GLY A 108 8.79 13.68 -5.04
C GLY A 108 8.45 12.28 -5.59
N ARG A 109 8.15 12.22 -6.89
CA ARG A 109 7.82 10.94 -7.55
C ARG A 109 9.10 10.20 -7.91
N THR A 110 9.46 9.21 -7.10
CA THR A 110 10.65 8.39 -7.31
C THR A 110 10.28 6.90 -7.38
N PRO A 111 11.08 6.07 -8.06
CA PRO A 111 11.01 4.62 -7.94
C PRO A 111 11.14 4.18 -6.47
N LEU A 112 10.53 3.03 -6.12
CA LEU A 112 10.47 2.58 -4.72
C LEU A 112 11.85 2.22 -4.14
N ASP A 113 12.78 1.78 -4.93
CA ASP A 113 14.19 1.52 -4.54
C ASP A 113 14.93 2.83 -4.21
N ILE A 114 14.68 3.89 -4.96
CA ILE A 114 15.21 5.23 -4.67
C ILE A 114 14.59 5.78 -3.38
N LEU A 115 13.27 5.67 -3.21
CA LEU A 115 12.60 6.06 -1.96
C LEU A 115 13.20 5.33 -0.75
N GLN A 116 13.52 4.05 -0.91
CA GLN A 116 14.13 3.25 0.15
C GLN A 116 15.52 3.76 0.52
N ARG A 117 16.35 4.13 -0.48
CA ARG A 117 17.67 4.76 -0.27
C ARG A 117 17.53 6.12 0.44
N VAL A 118 16.60 6.98 -0.02
CA VAL A 118 16.32 8.26 0.64
C VAL A 118 15.98 8.06 2.12
N GLY A 119 15.13 7.08 2.42
CA GLY A 119 14.80 6.75 3.80
C GLY A 119 16.01 6.26 4.62
N ASP A 120 16.84 5.42 4.02
CA ASP A 120 18.05 4.89 4.67
C ASP A 120 19.09 6.00 4.94
N ASP A 121 19.32 6.88 3.97
CA ASP A 121 20.24 8.02 4.11
C ASP A 121 19.74 9.00 5.19
N TRP A 122 18.44 9.27 5.21
CA TRP A 122 17.84 10.09 6.28
C TRP A 122 18.02 9.46 7.65
N ILE A 123 17.78 8.16 7.81
CA ILE A 123 17.99 7.44 9.09
C ILE A 123 19.46 7.57 9.52
N ALA A 124 20.41 7.35 8.61
CA ALA A 124 21.83 7.43 8.88
C ALA A 124 22.22 8.84 9.36
N SER A 125 21.73 9.89 8.69
CA SER A 125 21.99 11.29 9.07
C SER A 125 21.49 11.63 10.49
N ARG A 126 20.38 11.02 10.92
CA ARG A 126 19.82 11.23 12.27
C ARG A 126 20.48 10.37 13.34
N GLN A 127 21.25 9.36 12.98
CA GLN A 127 22.02 8.58 13.94
C GLN A 127 23.34 9.29 14.34
N THR A 128 23.90 10.08 13.44
CA THR A 128 25.17 10.78 13.63
C THR A 128 25.01 12.18 14.25
N ALA A 129 23.83 12.71 14.27
CA ALA A 129 23.47 13.98 14.96
C ALA A 129 23.06 13.71 16.42
#